data_c1c1f7dc550812b377df9dd74e6e87f6
#
_entry.id   c1c1f7dc550812b377df9dd74e6e87f6
#
_cell.length_a   1.000
_cell.length_b   1.000
_cell.length_c   1.000
_cell.angle_alpha   90.00
_cell.angle_beta   90.00
_cell.angle_gamma   90.00
#
_symmetry.space_group_name_H-M   'P 1'
#
loop_
_entity.id
_entity.type
_entity.pdbx_description
1 polymer ?
#
loop_
_entity_poly.entity_id
_entity_poly.type
_entity_poly.pdbx_seq_one_letter_code
_entity_poly.pdbx_strand_id
1 'polypeptide(L)'
;IGGSLISILNKDKDLILFEKDKNLGGTASTFKRFGNYFNSGATTFVGYEDNHILKDIFDIANFVPDLIESSYAYRTIIDGKIIDRKCDFEEFLDSLNTVFYHKNNRYFWQTLKDIDERFWRLKDIYFAKYSLNSYLKTLKTVEILFKEYKFLMFKSAKSFIKEVLGDISKEYEDFIDAQLQITLQSSSKDIPLLSFAIALSYPFHKIFYANGGMGKLFDDMLKDIDVKKSEEIKYIKKKRDFYRLISNKNEYLSSKVVLNAPVFECSEIFLDEDIKNYYKKFEFYDQSAFVIYLKIDSQKEFLNHYQIILKDTIPNSVSKSFFVSFSHKDDEKLSKNGYSVTISSHTKALFWNELSKDGYETKKEFTKNFIVDELLKNIPD
;
A
#
# COMPACT_ATOMS: atom_id res chain seq x y z
N ILE A 1 10.66 -1.13 -1.31
CA ILE A 1 10.68 -0.32 -0.08
C ILE A 1 11.63 -0.94 0.94
N GLY A 2 11.39 -2.15 1.46
CA GLY A 2 12.20 -2.75 2.53
C GLY A 2 13.69 -2.86 2.19
N GLY A 3 14.04 -3.26 0.95
CA GLY A 3 15.43 -3.28 0.49
C GLY A 3 16.10 -1.91 0.55
N SER A 4 15.39 -0.86 0.11
CA SER A 4 15.91 0.52 0.16
C SER A 4 16.14 1.00 1.59
N LEU A 5 15.20 0.73 2.50
CA LEU A 5 15.32 1.10 3.91
C LEU A 5 16.50 0.39 4.60
N ILE A 6 16.69 -0.90 4.34
CA ILE A 6 17.85 -1.64 4.86
C ILE A 6 19.15 -1.10 4.28
N SER A 7 19.16 -0.73 2.99
CA SER A 7 20.36 -0.19 2.35
C SER A 7 20.80 1.12 2.98
N ILE A 8 19.90 2.07 3.19
CA ILE A 8 20.27 3.36 3.80
C ILE A 8 20.71 3.24 5.26
N LEU A 9 20.15 2.27 6.01
CA LEU A 9 20.56 1.96 7.38
C LEU A 9 21.95 1.28 7.47
N ASN A 10 22.47 0.78 6.35
CA ASN A 10 23.75 0.09 6.26
C ASN A 10 24.68 0.74 5.22
N LYS A 11 24.48 2.02 4.90
CA LYS A 11 25.23 2.73 3.86
C LYS A 11 26.73 2.84 4.12
N ASP A 12 27.16 2.62 5.36
CA ASP A 12 28.56 2.57 5.80
C ASP A 12 29.23 1.21 5.56
N LYS A 13 28.49 0.21 5.10
CA LYS A 13 28.98 -1.14 4.83
C LYS A 13 29.19 -1.37 3.33
N ASP A 14 30.02 -2.36 3.01
CA ASP A 14 30.15 -2.87 1.64
C ASP A 14 28.85 -3.59 1.26
N LEU A 15 27.99 -2.90 0.53
CA LEU A 15 26.62 -3.27 0.22
C LEU A 15 26.33 -3.06 -1.26
N ILE A 16 25.70 -4.05 -1.88
CA ILE A 16 25.14 -3.94 -3.23
C ILE A 16 23.64 -4.23 -3.16
N LEU A 17 22.82 -3.35 -3.75
CA LEU A 17 21.39 -3.56 -3.94
C LEU A 17 21.12 -3.98 -5.39
N PHE A 18 20.47 -5.13 -5.58
CA PHE A 18 20.06 -5.61 -6.90
C PHE A 18 18.58 -5.33 -7.13
N GLU A 19 18.25 -4.79 -8.30
CA GLU A 19 16.90 -4.58 -8.78
C GLU A 19 16.76 -5.13 -10.20
N LYS A 20 15.81 -6.05 -10.40
CA LYS A 20 15.56 -6.68 -11.70
C LYS A 20 15.04 -5.71 -12.75
N ASP A 21 14.27 -4.71 -12.30
CA ASP A 21 13.66 -3.70 -13.15
C ASP A 21 14.62 -2.50 -13.37
N LYS A 22 14.32 -1.70 -14.39
CA LYS A 22 15.05 -0.45 -14.66
C LYS A 22 14.70 0.67 -13.68
N ASN A 23 13.51 0.61 -13.06
CA ASN A 23 13.00 1.58 -12.10
C ASN A 23 13.06 1.01 -10.68
N LEU A 24 13.41 1.85 -9.72
CA LEU A 24 13.41 1.49 -8.30
C LEU A 24 12.01 1.61 -7.71
N GLY A 25 11.75 0.88 -6.60
CA GLY A 25 10.54 1.02 -5.80
C GLY A 25 9.52 -0.12 -5.97
N GLY A 26 9.67 -0.99 -6.98
CA GLY A 26 8.70 -2.07 -7.23
C GLY A 26 7.30 -1.51 -7.53
N THR A 27 6.29 -1.90 -6.76
CA THR A 27 4.91 -1.38 -6.89
C THR A 27 4.76 0.10 -6.53
N ALA A 28 5.76 0.71 -5.91
CA ALA A 28 5.82 2.15 -5.63
C ALA A 28 6.80 2.87 -6.58
N SER A 29 7.11 2.29 -7.74
CA SER A 29 7.99 2.92 -8.72
C SER A 29 7.28 4.03 -9.50
N THR A 30 8.06 4.85 -10.20
CA THR A 30 7.57 5.78 -11.22
C THR A 30 8.18 5.38 -12.57
N PHE A 31 7.35 5.26 -13.59
CA PHE A 31 7.80 4.86 -14.93
C PHE A 31 7.42 5.90 -15.98
N LYS A 32 8.13 5.86 -17.12
CA LYS A 32 7.87 6.73 -18.26
C LYS A 32 7.21 5.96 -19.40
N ARG A 33 6.08 6.48 -19.92
CA ARG A 33 5.41 5.93 -21.09
C ARG A 33 4.82 7.06 -21.95
N PHE A 34 5.00 6.99 -23.26
CA PHE A 34 4.56 8.00 -24.21
C PHE A 34 4.95 9.44 -23.81
N GLY A 35 6.18 9.61 -23.32
CA GLY A 35 6.68 10.93 -22.91
C GLY A 35 6.26 11.37 -21.50
N ASN A 36 5.27 10.75 -20.88
CA ASN A 36 4.73 11.09 -19.56
C ASN A 36 5.20 10.15 -18.47
N TYR A 37 5.22 10.63 -17.22
CA TYR A 37 5.56 9.85 -16.03
C TYR A 37 4.31 9.48 -15.24
N PHE A 38 4.30 8.25 -14.68
CA PHE A 38 3.20 7.70 -13.89
C PHE A 38 3.75 6.97 -12.68
N ASN A 39 3.07 7.08 -11.53
CA ASN A 39 3.31 6.19 -10.41
C ASN A 39 2.67 4.82 -10.70
N SER A 40 3.41 3.73 -10.47
CA SER A 40 2.97 2.39 -10.89
C SER A 40 1.81 1.82 -10.05
N GLY A 41 1.69 2.23 -8.79
CA GLY A 41 0.64 1.76 -7.89
C GLY A 41 0.47 2.71 -6.71
N ALA A 42 1.36 2.65 -5.72
CA ALA A 42 1.30 3.53 -4.56
C ALA A 42 1.52 5.00 -4.95
N THR A 43 0.65 5.87 -4.46
CA THR A 43 0.65 7.31 -4.75
C THR A 43 0.61 8.17 -3.49
N THR A 44 0.15 7.58 -2.38
CA THR A 44 0.08 8.21 -1.06
C THR A 44 1.28 7.81 -0.23
N PHE A 45 1.92 8.76 0.44
CA PHE A 45 3.02 8.51 1.37
C PHE A 45 2.56 8.83 2.79
N VAL A 46 2.71 7.86 3.70
CA VAL A 46 2.31 7.94 5.12
C VAL A 46 3.41 7.42 6.02
N GLY A 47 3.32 7.71 7.33
CA GLY A 47 4.27 7.20 8.33
C GLY A 47 5.54 8.06 8.46
N TYR A 48 5.53 9.28 7.93
CA TYR A 48 6.61 10.25 8.11
C TYR A 48 6.19 11.31 9.16
N GLU A 49 5.94 10.84 10.36
CA GLU A 49 5.63 11.66 11.53
C GLU A 49 6.19 11.02 12.80
N ASP A 50 6.22 11.77 13.89
CA ASP A 50 6.75 11.29 15.17
C ASP A 50 6.06 10.00 15.63
N ASN A 51 6.83 9.13 16.26
CA ASN A 51 6.44 7.78 16.68
C ASN A 51 6.23 6.74 15.56
N HIS A 52 6.33 7.09 14.30
CA HIS A 52 6.28 6.13 13.21
C HIS A 52 7.66 5.60 12.82
N ILE A 53 7.74 4.30 12.57
CA ILE A 53 9.01 3.61 12.29
C ILE A 53 9.73 4.16 11.05
N LEU A 54 9.00 4.64 10.05
CA LEU A 54 9.58 5.18 8.83
C LEU A 54 10.32 6.51 9.11
N LYS A 55 9.74 7.36 9.97
CA LYS A 55 10.40 8.60 10.43
C LYS A 55 11.67 8.28 11.21
N ASP A 56 11.59 7.33 12.14
CA ASP A 56 12.76 6.89 12.93
C ASP A 56 13.89 6.39 12.00
N ILE A 57 13.56 5.59 10.97
CA ILE A 57 14.55 5.07 10.00
C ILE A 57 15.19 6.20 9.20
N PHE A 58 14.41 7.16 8.73
CA PHE A 58 14.92 8.29 7.96
C PHE A 58 15.81 9.21 8.80
N ASP A 59 15.46 9.43 10.06
CA ASP A 59 16.29 10.21 11.00
C ASP A 59 17.64 9.52 11.26
N ILE A 60 17.63 8.20 11.51
CA ILE A 60 18.87 7.41 11.69
C ILE A 60 19.75 7.47 10.42
N ALA A 61 19.13 7.40 9.24
CA ALA A 61 19.84 7.44 7.97
C ALA A 61 20.26 8.87 7.54
N ASN A 62 19.83 9.91 8.27
CA ASN A 62 19.95 11.32 7.88
C ASN A 62 19.39 11.58 6.49
N PHE A 63 18.20 11.03 6.20
CA PHE A 63 17.51 11.21 4.94
C PHE A 63 16.24 12.06 5.13
N VAL A 64 16.15 13.14 4.36
CA VAL A 64 14.96 14.01 4.33
C VAL A 64 14.27 13.86 2.98
N PRO A 65 13.06 13.28 2.95
CA PRO A 65 12.33 13.10 1.71
C PRO A 65 11.71 14.42 1.20
N ASP A 66 11.63 14.57 -0.12
CA ASP A 66 10.95 15.68 -0.79
C ASP A 66 9.44 15.40 -0.87
N LEU A 67 8.69 15.88 0.13
CA LEU A 67 7.28 15.59 0.33
C LEU A 67 6.45 16.86 0.43
N ILE A 68 5.23 16.81 -0.11
CA ILE A 68 4.21 17.85 0.02
C ILE A 68 3.11 17.30 0.93
N GLU A 69 2.87 17.96 2.07
CA GLU A 69 1.83 17.56 3.03
C GLU A 69 0.43 17.91 2.48
N SER A 70 -0.53 17.01 2.67
CA SER A 70 -1.93 17.17 2.28
C SER A 70 -2.83 17.14 3.53
N SER A 71 -3.81 18.04 3.58
CA SER A 71 -4.88 18.01 4.60
C SER A 71 -6.00 17.01 4.27
N TYR A 72 -6.01 16.47 3.04
CA TYR A 72 -6.95 15.45 2.57
C TYR A 72 -6.23 14.15 2.33
N ALA A 73 -6.76 13.06 2.90
CA ALA A 73 -6.37 11.72 2.47
C ALA A 73 -6.99 11.40 1.10
N TYR A 74 -8.30 11.58 0.98
CA TYR A 74 -9.05 11.45 -0.28
C TYR A 74 -10.49 11.95 -0.11
N ARG A 75 -11.17 12.18 -1.23
CA ARG A 75 -12.62 12.41 -1.29
C ARG A 75 -13.32 11.13 -1.73
N THR A 76 -14.31 10.68 -0.96
CA THR A 76 -15.20 9.58 -1.37
C THR A 76 -16.45 10.14 -2.04
N ILE A 77 -16.81 9.54 -3.18
CA ILE A 77 -18.06 9.80 -3.88
C ILE A 77 -18.86 8.52 -3.92
N ILE A 78 -20.06 8.54 -3.34
CA ILE A 78 -20.99 7.40 -3.28
C ILE A 78 -22.41 7.86 -3.61
N ASP A 79 -22.98 7.36 -4.70
CA ASP A 79 -24.32 7.73 -5.18
C ASP A 79 -24.52 9.27 -5.24
N GLY A 80 -23.53 10.00 -5.78
CA GLY A 80 -23.52 11.47 -5.88
C GLY A 80 -23.29 12.22 -4.56
N LYS A 81 -23.19 11.54 -3.44
CA LYS A 81 -22.88 12.13 -2.12
C LYS A 81 -21.38 12.16 -1.91
N ILE A 82 -20.90 13.19 -1.22
CA ILE A 82 -19.47 13.44 -1.00
C ILE A 82 -19.15 13.29 0.48
N ILE A 83 -18.09 12.54 0.78
CA ILE A 83 -17.49 12.44 2.11
C ILE A 83 -16.01 12.77 1.97
N ASP A 84 -15.58 13.86 2.59
CA ASP A 84 -14.19 14.26 2.63
C ASP A 84 -13.46 13.52 3.75
N ARG A 85 -12.54 12.65 3.36
CA ARG A 85 -11.66 11.94 4.27
C ARG A 85 -10.48 12.84 4.60
N LYS A 86 -10.72 13.81 5.47
CA LYS A 86 -9.72 14.77 5.95
C LYS A 86 -8.83 14.16 7.03
N CYS A 87 -7.62 14.69 7.20
CA CYS A 87 -6.72 14.30 8.28
C CYS A 87 -7.21 14.80 9.63
N ASP A 88 -7.89 15.95 9.68
CA ASP A 88 -8.57 16.44 10.89
C ASP A 88 -9.80 15.58 11.20
N PHE A 89 -9.87 15.13 12.45
CA PHE A 89 -10.93 14.21 12.92
C PHE A 89 -12.31 14.87 12.92
N GLU A 90 -12.42 16.12 13.38
CA GLU A 90 -13.69 16.81 13.47
C GLU A 90 -14.24 17.14 12.09
N GLU A 91 -13.41 17.65 11.20
CA GLU A 91 -13.80 17.94 9.82
C GLU A 91 -14.22 16.68 9.06
N PHE A 92 -13.54 15.54 9.30
CA PHE A 92 -13.99 14.26 8.74
C PHE A 92 -15.35 13.85 9.32
N LEU A 93 -15.52 13.92 10.64
CA LEU A 93 -16.75 13.50 11.30
C LEU A 93 -17.95 14.35 10.84
N ASP A 94 -17.75 15.65 10.67
CA ASP A 94 -18.76 16.56 10.14
C ASP A 94 -19.15 16.15 8.71
N SER A 95 -18.16 15.92 7.84
CA SER A 95 -18.39 15.46 6.48
C SER A 95 -19.11 14.10 6.44
N LEU A 96 -18.71 13.14 7.26
CA LEU A 96 -19.37 11.84 7.37
C LEU A 96 -20.84 11.96 7.79
N ASN A 97 -21.12 12.80 8.80
CA ASN A 97 -22.45 12.96 9.34
C ASN A 97 -23.44 13.66 8.39
N THR A 98 -22.95 14.38 7.37
CA THR A 98 -23.82 14.93 6.33
C THR A 98 -24.44 13.83 5.46
N VAL A 99 -23.78 12.67 5.35
CA VAL A 99 -24.17 11.54 4.48
C VAL A 99 -24.69 10.36 5.30
N PHE A 100 -23.97 9.97 6.34
CA PHE A 100 -24.24 8.80 7.18
C PHE A 100 -24.33 9.21 8.65
N TYR A 101 -25.35 10.01 8.99
CA TYR A 101 -25.55 10.39 10.39
C TYR A 101 -25.87 9.17 11.26
N HIS A 102 -25.10 9.01 12.34
CA HIS A 102 -25.39 8.06 13.41
C HIS A 102 -24.92 8.65 14.75
N LYS A 103 -25.75 8.54 15.80
CA LYS A 103 -25.45 9.11 17.13
C LYS A 103 -24.12 8.64 17.73
N ASN A 104 -23.67 7.44 17.37
CA ASN A 104 -22.44 6.84 17.86
C ASN A 104 -21.25 6.98 16.89
N ASN A 105 -21.36 7.72 15.78
CA ASN A 105 -20.24 7.89 14.83
C ASN A 105 -18.99 8.41 15.52
N ARG A 106 -19.12 9.44 16.37
CA ARG A 106 -17.99 9.98 17.14
C ARG A 106 -17.30 8.89 17.97
N TYR A 107 -18.06 8.14 18.75
CA TYR A 107 -17.50 7.08 19.58
C TYR A 107 -16.86 5.98 18.75
N PHE A 108 -17.49 5.57 17.64
CA PHE A 108 -16.97 4.55 16.74
C PHE A 108 -15.62 4.93 16.16
N TRP A 109 -15.54 6.08 15.47
CA TRP A 109 -14.33 6.53 14.79
C TRP A 109 -13.23 6.96 15.76
N GLN A 110 -13.58 7.57 16.90
CA GLN A 110 -12.62 7.90 17.94
C GLN A 110 -11.98 6.64 18.54
N THR A 111 -12.77 5.59 18.78
CA THR A 111 -12.24 4.32 19.30
C THR A 111 -11.23 3.68 18.32
N LEU A 112 -11.53 3.73 17.01
CA LEU A 112 -10.58 3.22 16.00
C LEU A 112 -9.28 4.04 15.99
N LYS A 113 -9.39 5.37 16.01
CA LYS A 113 -8.25 6.27 16.08
C LYS A 113 -7.40 6.03 17.34
N ASP A 114 -8.01 5.89 18.50
CA ASP A 114 -7.31 5.61 19.76
C ASP A 114 -6.58 4.27 19.75
N ILE A 115 -7.16 3.23 19.13
CA ILE A 115 -6.50 1.93 18.96
C ILE A 115 -5.28 2.07 18.07
N ASP A 116 -5.39 2.78 16.96
CA ASP A 116 -4.32 3.00 16.00
C ASP A 116 -3.16 3.82 16.60
N GLU A 117 -3.45 4.96 17.24
CA GLU A 117 -2.44 5.78 17.90
C GLU A 117 -1.65 5.01 18.97
N ARG A 118 -2.33 4.16 19.74
CA ARG A 118 -1.65 3.29 20.71
C ARG A 118 -0.77 2.25 20.03
N PHE A 119 -1.19 1.71 18.88
CA PHE A 119 -0.40 0.74 18.12
C PHE A 119 0.94 1.35 17.66
N TRP A 120 0.95 2.55 17.14
CA TRP A 120 2.18 3.20 16.64
C TRP A 120 3.15 3.60 17.74
N ARG A 121 2.72 3.67 19.00
CA ARG A 121 3.61 3.83 20.16
C ARG A 121 4.36 2.57 20.55
N LEU A 122 3.92 1.40 20.05
CA LEU A 122 4.54 0.11 20.34
C LEU A 122 5.70 -0.13 19.37
N LYS A 123 6.95 0.11 19.82
CA LYS A 123 8.15 -0.02 18.95
C LYS A 123 8.65 -1.47 18.84
N ASP A 124 8.45 -2.31 19.87
CA ASP A 124 9.02 -3.66 19.99
C ASP A 124 8.07 -4.77 19.53
N ILE A 125 7.46 -4.62 18.34
CA ILE A 125 6.56 -5.63 17.78
C ILE A 125 7.33 -6.53 16.83
N TYR A 126 7.27 -7.85 17.08
CA TYR A 126 7.98 -8.84 16.31
C TYR A 126 7.17 -10.12 16.13
N PHE A 127 6.92 -10.50 14.87
CA PHE A 127 6.22 -11.75 14.52
C PHE A 127 7.09 -12.63 13.63
N ALA A 128 7.62 -13.73 14.17
CA ALA A 128 8.31 -14.75 13.38
C ALA A 128 8.24 -16.13 14.07
N LYS A 129 8.39 -17.21 13.30
CA LYS A 129 8.21 -18.60 13.75
C LYS A 129 9.34 -19.54 13.31
N TYR A 130 10.49 -19.07 12.86
CA TYR A 130 11.52 -19.89 12.25
C TYR A 130 12.61 -20.38 13.19
N SER A 131 12.64 -19.92 14.44
CA SER A 131 13.55 -20.41 15.48
C SER A 131 12.90 -20.29 16.87
N LEU A 132 13.42 -21.02 17.85
CA LEU A 132 12.94 -20.92 19.24
C LEU A 132 13.03 -19.46 19.76
N ASN A 133 14.12 -18.77 19.48
CA ASN A 133 14.30 -17.38 19.90
C ASN A 133 13.28 -16.44 19.23
N SER A 134 13.01 -16.62 17.93
CA SER A 134 11.99 -15.83 17.23
C SER A 134 10.59 -16.12 17.76
N TYR A 135 10.31 -17.36 18.12
CA TYR A 135 9.05 -17.73 18.75
C TYR A 135 8.87 -17.06 20.12
N LEU A 136 9.91 -17.06 20.96
CA LEU A 136 9.89 -16.37 22.27
C LEU A 136 9.67 -14.86 22.11
N LYS A 137 10.30 -14.21 21.13
CA LYS A 137 10.04 -12.80 20.81
C LYS A 137 8.61 -12.54 20.36
N THR A 138 8.04 -13.45 19.56
CA THR A 138 6.62 -13.37 19.15
C THR A 138 5.69 -13.49 20.36
N LEU A 139 5.97 -14.40 21.32
CA LEU A 139 5.20 -14.52 22.55
C LEU A 139 5.26 -13.21 23.37
N LYS A 140 6.43 -12.59 23.48
CA LYS A 140 6.59 -11.29 24.14
C LYS A 140 5.74 -10.22 23.44
N THR A 141 5.71 -10.18 22.11
CA THR A 141 4.84 -9.28 21.34
C THR A 141 3.37 -9.49 21.67
N VAL A 142 2.92 -10.75 21.73
CA VAL A 142 1.53 -11.09 22.12
C VAL A 142 1.23 -10.59 23.53
N GLU A 143 2.16 -10.73 24.47
CA GLU A 143 2.01 -10.20 25.82
C GLU A 143 1.89 -8.67 25.84
N ILE A 144 2.71 -7.95 25.06
CA ILE A 144 2.64 -6.49 24.91
C ILE A 144 1.27 -6.07 24.37
N LEU A 145 0.83 -6.71 23.28
CA LEU A 145 -0.48 -6.42 22.68
C LEU A 145 -1.63 -6.75 23.64
N PHE A 146 -1.53 -7.83 24.38
CA PHE A 146 -2.56 -8.17 25.37
C PHE A 146 -2.62 -7.17 26.53
N LYS A 147 -1.48 -6.71 27.04
CA LYS A 147 -1.44 -5.66 28.07
C LYS A 147 -2.07 -4.36 27.58
N GLU A 148 -1.81 -3.98 26.31
CA GLU A 148 -2.31 -2.75 25.72
C GLU A 148 -3.79 -2.81 25.38
N TYR A 149 -4.22 -3.88 24.69
CA TYR A 149 -5.55 -3.95 24.10
C TYR A 149 -6.51 -4.89 24.85
N LYS A 150 -6.00 -5.72 25.77
CA LYS A 150 -6.80 -6.69 26.55
C LYS A 150 -7.67 -7.54 25.61
N PHE A 151 -8.96 -7.61 25.89
CA PHE A 151 -9.91 -8.39 25.09
C PHE A 151 -10.23 -7.80 23.71
N LEU A 152 -9.89 -6.52 23.45
CA LEU A 152 -10.09 -5.91 22.13
C LEU A 152 -9.29 -6.61 21.03
N MET A 153 -8.13 -7.20 21.36
CA MET A 153 -7.32 -7.92 20.37
C MET A 153 -8.00 -9.17 19.80
N PHE A 154 -9.01 -9.71 20.49
CA PHE A 154 -9.76 -10.91 20.06
C PHE A 154 -11.11 -10.55 19.41
N LYS A 155 -11.47 -9.27 19.38
CA LYS A 155 -12.73 -8.80 18.82
C LYS A 155 -12.63 -8.70 17.30
N SER A 156 -13.69 -9.08 16.59
CA SER A 156 -13.77 -8.87 15.15
C SER A 156 -14.31 -7.48 14.82
N ALA A 157 -13.95 -6.95 13.65
CA ALA A 157 -14.49 -5.70 13.13
C ALA A 157 -16.02 -5.73 13.05
N LYS A 158 -16.57 -6.82 12.48
CA LYS A 158 -18.03 -7.02 12.37
C LYS A 158 -18.74 -6.94 13.74
N SER A 159 -18.16 -7.60 14.76
CA SER A 159 -18.74 -7.56 16.12
C SER A 159 -18.71 -6.16 16.70
N PHE A 160 -17.65 -5.38 16.47
CA PHE A 160 -17.52 -4.02 16.93
C PHE A 160 -18.50 -3.07 16.22
N ILE A 161 -18.64 -3.18 14.89
CA ILE A 161 -19.63 -2.42 14.11
C ILE A 161 -21.03 -2.67 14.68
N LYS A 162 -21.42 -3.95 14.83
CA LYS A 162 -22.73 -4.33 15.33
C LYS A 162 -23.02 -3.82 16.75
N GLU A 163 -22.01 -3.86 17.63
CA GLU A 163 -22.15 -3.41 19.03
C GLU A 163 -22.30 -1.88 19.12
N VAL A 164 -21.53 -1.13 18.33
CA VAL A 164 -21.45 0.34 18.45
C VAL A 164 -22.48 1.03 17.56
N LEU A 165 -22.59 0.61 16.30
CA LEU A 165 -23.46 1.24 15.30
C LEU A 165 -24.77 0.48 15.09
N GLY A 166 -24.89 -0.78 15.56
CA GLY A 166 -26.10 -1.58 15.32
C GLY A 166 -26.24 -1.97 13.85
N ASP A 167 -27.47 -1.83 13.34
CA ASP A 167 -27.77 -2.05 11.92
C ASP A 167 -27.62 -0.71 11.19
N ILE A 168 -26.61 -0.62 10.34
CA ILE A 168 -26.34 0.52 9.46
C ILE A 168 -26.84 0.25 8.04
N SER A 169 -26.98 1.30 7.23
CA SER A 169 -27.35 1.16 5.82
C SER A 169 -26.28 0.41 5.03
N LYS A 170 -26.69 -0.21 3.93
CA LYS A 170 -25.75 -0.92 3.03
C LYS A 170 -24.70 0.02 2.45
N GLU A 171 -25.05 1.25 2.14
CA GLU A 171 -24.17 2.28 1.63
C GLU A 171 -23.10 2.64 2.67
N TYR A 172 -23.44 2.68 3.96
CA TYR A 172 -22.46 2.92 5.01
C TYR A 172 -21.52 1.75 5.20
N GLU A 173 -22.03 0.49 5.11
CA GLU A 173 -21.15 -0.69 5.06
C GLU A 173 -20.22 -0.64 3.85
N ASP A 174 -20.74 -0.33 2.66
CA ASP A 174 -19.96 -0.24 1.42
C ASP A 174 -18.88 0.87 1.52
N PHE A 175 -19.18 2.00 2.18
CA PHE A 175 -18.20 3.05 2.48
C PHE A 175 -17.06 2.55 3.40
N ILE A 176 -17.38 1.80 4.45
CA ILE A 176 -16.38 1.21 5.35
C ILE A 176 -15.54 0.17 4.59
N ASP A 177 -16.18 -0.76 3.90
CA ASP A 177 -15.51 -1.85 3.19
C ASP A 177 -14.65 -1.34 2.02
N ALA A 178 -15.07 -0.28 1.33
CA ALA A 178 -14.27 0.32 0.26
C ALA A 178 -12.94 0.89 0.77
N GLN A 179 -12.89 1.46 1.96
CA GLN A 179 -11.65 1.91 2.59
C GLN A 179 -10.72 0.73 2.95
N LEU A 180 -11.31 -0.37 3.45
CA LEU A 180 -10.56 -1.60 3.74
C LEU A 180 -10.00 -2.26 2.48
N GLN A 181 -10.67 -2.14 1.34
CA GLN A 181 -10.14 -2.59 0.07
C GLN A 181 -8.83 -1.87 -0.29
N ILE A 182 -8.73 -0.56 -0.06
CA ILE A 182 -7.50 0.21 -0.33
C ILE A 182 -6.35 -0.28 0.55
N THR A 183 -6.60 -0.50 1.83
CA THR A 183 -5.54 -0.70 2.84
C THR A 183 -5.19 -2.16 3.09
N LEU A 184 -6.18 -3.07 3.07
CA LEU A 184 -6.04 -4.48 3.43
C LEU A 184 -6.46 -5.44 2.32
N GLN A 185 -7.06 -4.96 1.24
CA GLN A 185 -7.70 -5.78 0.20
C GLN A 185 -8.71 -6.79 0.80
N SER A 186 -9.46 -6.36 1.82
CA SER A 186 -10.37 -7.17 2.61
C SER A 186 -11.68 -6.44 2.90
N SER A 187 -12.59 -7.08 3.63
CA SER A 187 -13.82 -6.48 4.13
C SER A 187 -13.89 -6.55 5.65
N SER A 188 -14.83 -5.83 6.25
CA SER A 188 -15.07 -5.80 7.69
C SER A 188 -15.54 -7.15 8.28
N LYS A 189 -15.95 -8.11 7.42
CA LYS A 189 -16.53 -9.38 7.86
C LYS A 189 -15.55 -10.32 8.54
N ASP A 190 -14.30 -10.36 8.04
CA ASP A 190 -13.35 -11.42 8.34
C ASP A 190 -12.04 -10.92 8.97
N ILE A 191 -11.99 -9.67 9.46
CA ILE A 191 -10.77 -9.09 10.00
C ILE A 191 -10.88 -8.80 11.52
N PRO A 192 -9.75 -8.93 12.26
CA PRO A 192 -9.66 -8.50 13.65
C PRO A 192 -9.88 -6.98 13.81
N LEU A 193 -10.45 -6.56 14.95
CA LEU A 193 -10.66 -5.15 15.26
C LEU A 193 -9.36 -4.32 15.21
N LEU A 194 -8.24 -4.88 15.65
CA LEU A 194 -6.96 -4.18 15.62
C LEU A 194 -6.53 -3.83 14.18
N SER A 195 -6.59 -4.80 13.25
CA SER A 195 -6.30 -4.56 11.84
C SER A 195 -7.29 -3.58 11.21
N PHE A 196 -8.56 -3.68 11.56
CA PHE A 196 -9.63 -2.79 11.13
C PHE A 196 -9.36 -1.34 11.56
N ALA A 197 -8.99 -1.13 12.83
CA ALA A 197 -8.70 0.18 13.39
C ALA A 197 -7.51 0.84 12.68
N ILE A 198 -6.39 0.12 12.54
CA ILE A 198 -5.18 0.61 11.85
C ILE A 198 -5.50 0.97 10.40
N ALA A 199 -6.24 0.11 9.70
CA ALA A 199 -6.57 0.31 8.29
C ALA A 199 -7.48 1.52 8.04
N LEU A 200 -8.44 1.79 8.92
CA LEU A 200 -9.36 2.92 8.78
C LEU A 200 -8.84 4.23 9.37
N SER A 201 -7.83 4.18 10.24
CA SER A 201 -7.32 5.37 10.92
C SER A 201 -6.12 6.02 10.24
N TYR A 202 -5.48 5.35 9.26
CA TYR A 202 -4.34 5.95 8.57
C TYR A 202 -4.61 7.37 8.01
N PRO A 203 -5.84 7.73 7.56
CA PRO A 203 -6.12 9.07 7.09
C PRO A 203 -6.09 10.16 8.18
N PHE A 204 -6.08 9.80 9.45
CA PHE A 204 -5.93 10.75 10.58
C PHE A 204 -4.46 11.08 10.87
N HIS A 205 -3.54 10.41 10.20
CA HIS A 205 -2.11 10.73 10.22
C HIS A 205 -1.75 11.74 9.13
N LYS A 206 -0.51 12.22 9.17
CA LYS A 206 0.02 13.07 8.11
C LYS A 206 0.10 12.31 6.80
N ILE A 207 -0.52 12.87 5.78
CA ILE A 207 -0.54 12.36 4.41
C ILE A 207 0.35 13.22 3.56
N PHE A 208 1.17 12.58 2.72
CA PHE A 208 2.09 13.31 1.85
C PHE A 208 1.98 12.80 0.41
N TYR A 209 2.28 13.71 -0.49
CA TYR A 209 2.59 13.45 -1.88
C TYR A 209 4.10 13.47 -2.09
N ALA A 210 4.67 12.46 -2.73
CA ALA A 210 6.10 12.42 -3.07
C ALA A 210 6.35 13.26 -4.32
N ASN A 211 7.04 14.39 -4.18
CA ASN A 211 7.33 15.33 -5.26
C ASN A 211 8.26 14.71 -6.31
N GLY A 212 7.88 14.76 -7.58
CA GLY A 212 8.55 14.08 -8.68
C GLY A 212 8.22 12.59 -8.80
N GLY A 213 7.23 12.13 -8.02
CA GLY A 213 6.71 10.76 -7.97
C GLY A 213 7.45 9.85 -6.99
N MET A 214 6.79 8.75 -6.64
CA MET A 214 7.32 7.77 -5.67
C MET A 214 8.69 7.21 -6.07
N GLY A 215 8.95 7.03 -7.37
CA GLY A 215 10.26 6.55 -7.86
C GLY A 215 11.40 7.49 -7.56
N LYS A 216 11.18 8.83 -7.60
CA LYS A 216 12.20 9.82 -7.24
C LYS A 216 12.63 9.67 -5.79
N LEU A 217 11.68 9.41 -4.88
CA LEU A 217 11.98 9.15 -3.47
C LEU A 217 13.02 8.02 -3.30
N PHE A 218 12.89 6.92 -4.08
CA PHE A 218 13.86 5.83 -4.04
C PHE A 218 15.18 6.17 -4.71
N ASP A 219 15.16 6.92 -5.81
CA ASP A 219 16.39 7.39 -6.47
C ASP A 219 17.18 8.31 -5.52
N ASP A 220 16.50 9.24 -4.83
CA ASP A 220 17.12 10.15 -3.85
C ASP A 220 17.65 9.39 -2.63
N MET A 221 16.87 8.44 -2.11
CA MET A 221 17.24 7.62 -0.95
C MET A 221 18.49 6.77 -1.21
N LEU A 222 18.64 6.27 -2.42
CA LEU A 222 19.68 5.30 -2.80
C LEU A 222 20.83 5.94 -3.59
N LYS A 223 20.93 7.26 -3.66
CA LYS A 223 21.95 7.96 -4.47
C LYS A 223 23.39 7.59 -4.13
N ASP A 224 23.66 7.26 -2.86
CA ASP A 224 24.99 6.92 -2.33
C ASP A 224 25.18 5.40 -2.13
N ILE A 225 24.26 4.57 -2.66
CA ILE A 225 24.30 3.11 -2.59
C ILE A 225 24.70 2.52 -3.94
N ASP A 226 25.52 1.48 -3.94
CA ASP A 226 25.81 0.72 -5.17
C ASP A 226 24.55 -0.09 -5.58
N VAL A 227 23.80 0.44 -6.54
CA VAL A 227 22.55 -0.16 -7.05
C VAL A 227 22.77 -0.72 -8.45
N LYS A 228 22.57 -2.02 -8.59
CA LYS A 228 22.59 -2.73 -9.88
C LYS A 228 21.17 -2.84 -10.44
N LYS A 229 20.72 -1.81 -11.19
CA LYS A 229 19.42 -1.82 -11.90
C LYS A 229 19.47 -2.72 -13.14
N SER A 230 18.32 -3.28 -13.50
CA SER A 230 18.19 -4.25 -14.61
C SER A 230 19.15 -5.44 -14.46
N GLU A 231 19.37 -5.84 -13.21
CA GLU A 231 20.18 -7.00 -12.86
C GLU A 231 19.41 -7.90 -11.89
N GLU A 232 19.00 -9.06 -12.41
CA GLU A 232 18.18 -10.03 -11.70
C GLU A 232 19.07 -11.14 -11.13
N ILE A 233 18.97 -11.38 -9.84
CA ILE A 233 19.59 -12.55 -9.20
C ILE A 233 18.78 -13.78 -9.59
N LYS A 234 19.42 -14.69 -10.32
CA LYS A 234 18.82 -15.94 -10.80
C LYS A 234 18.99 -17.07 -9.80
N TYR A 235 20.17 -17.16 -9.19
CA TYR A 235 20.47 -18.23 -8.23
C TYR A 235 21.26 -17.72 -7.04
N ILE A 236 20.95 -18.28 -5.87
CA ILE A 236 21.67 -18.10 -4.62
C ILE A 236 22.04 -19.47 -4.08
N LYS A 237 23.34 -19.66 -3.78
CA LYS A 237 23.86 -20.87 -3.15
C LYS A 237 24.58 -20.52 -1.86
N LYS A 238 24.13 -21.09 -0.75
CA LYS A 238 24.80 -20.96 0.55
C LYS A 238 26.07 -21.82 0.54
N LYS A 239 27.16 -21.25 1.01
CA LYS A 239 28.42 -21.92 1.32
C LYS A 239 28.63 -21.82 2.83
N ARG A 240 29.68 -22.47 3.34
CA ARG A 240 29.93 -22.48 4.80
C ARG A 240 29.97 -21.07 5.37
N ASP A 241 30.74 -20.16 4.78
CA ASP A 241 31.03 -18.83 5.33
C ASP A 241 30.51 -17.66 4.45
N PHE A 242 29.91 -17.96 3.31
CA PHE A 242 29.42 -16.95 2.36
C PHE A 242 28.28 -17.47 1.49
N TYR A 243 27.65 -16.56 0.76
CA TYR A 243 26.69 -16.85 -0.29
C TYR A 243 27.30 -16.54 -1.64
N ARG A 244 27.07 -17.43 -2.62
CA ARG A 244 27.35 -17.19 -4.02
C ARG A 244 26.04 -16.80 -4.70
N LEU A 245 26.03 -15.63 -5.33
CA LEU A 245 24.88 -15.10 -6.05
C LEU A 245 25.24 -15.08 -7.54
N ILE A 246 24.33 -15.56 -8.37
CA ILE A 246 24.48 -15.58 -9.84
C ILE A 246 23.34 -14.72 -10.38
N SER A 247 23.69 -13.60 -11.02
CA SER A 247 22.77 -12.76 -11.73
C SER A 247 22.69 -13.12 -13.22
N ASN A 248 21.81 -12.43 -13.95
CA ASN A 248 21.78 -12.50 -15.41
C ASN A 248 23.02 -11.86 -16.09
N LYS A 249 23.92 -11.23 -15.34
CA LYS A 249 25.11 -10.54 -15.86
C LYS A 249 26.41 -11.05 -15.25
N ASN A 250 26.45 -11.22 -13.94
CA ASN A 250 27.68 -11.45 -13.18
C ASN A 250 27.49 -12.46 -12.04
N GLU A 251 28.60 -12.78 -11.39
CA GLU A 251 28.63 -13.56 -10.16
C GLU A 251 29.18 -12.71 -9.02
N TYR A 252 28.59 -12.91 -7.82
CA TYR A 252 28.94 -12.17 -6.61
C TYR A 252 29.12 -13.11 -5.43
N LEU A 253 29.95 -12.70 -4.48
CA LEU A 253 30.11 -13.35 -3.20
C LEU A 253 29.73 -12.39 -2.08
N SER A 254 28.99 -12.85 -1.09
CA SER A 254 28.58 -12.03 0.05
C SER A 254 28.52 -12.85 1.33
N SER A 255 28.94 -12.26 2.44
CA SER A 255 28.79 -12.88 3.78
C SER A 255 27.35 -12.92 4.25
N LYS A 256 26.49 -12.01 3.75
CA LYS A 256 25.09 -11.89 4.13
C LYS A 256 24.22 -11.57 2.92
N VAL A 257 23.00 -12.10 2.91
CA VAL A 257 21.97 -11.78 1.92
C VAL A 257 20.71 -11.38 2.64
N VAL A 258 20.12 -10.25 2.23
CA VAL A 258 18.80 -9.82 2.64
C VAL A 258 17.88 -9.92 1.43
N LEU A 259 16.85 -10.73 1.55
CA LEU A 259 15.89 -10.96 0.49
C LEU A 259 14.67 -10.06 0.71
N ASN A 260 14.41 -9.18 -0.23
CA ASN A 260 13.23 -8.30 -0.26
C ASN A 260 12.43 -8.50 -1.56
N ALA A 261 12.15 -9.74 -1.87
CA ALA A 261 11.28 -10.17 -2.97
C ALA A 261 10.00 -10.83 -2.41
N PRO A 262 8.94 -11.00 -3.22
CA PRO A 262 7.75 -11.73 -2.79
C PRO A 262 8.12 -13.15 -2.35
N VAL A 263 7.79 -13.51 -1.11
CA VAL A 263 8.25 -14.75 -0.48
C VAL A 263 7.80 -16.01 -1.22
N PHE A 264 6.64 -15.99 -1.86
CA PHE A 264 6.11 -17.12 -2.64
C PHE A 264 6.88 -17.38 -3.95
N GLU A 265 7.67 -16.39 -4.46
CA GLU A 265 8.53 -16.55 -5.64
C GLU A 265 9.96 -16.94 -5.28
N CYS A 266 10.31 -16.91 -3.98
CA CYS A 266 11.71 -17.05 -3.56
C CYS A 266 12.23 -18.49 -3.60
N SER A 267 11.37 -19.52 -3.65
CA SER A 267 11.83 -20.91 -3.66
C SER A 267 12.76 -21.22 -4.81
N GLU A 268 12.49 -20.70 -6.00
CA GLU A 268 13.22 -21.07 -7.22
C GLU A 268 14.62 -20.43 -7.36
N ILE A 269 14.88 -19.34 -6.62
CA ILE A 269 16.19 -18.70 -6.66
C ILE A 269 17.23 -19.39 -5.77
N PHE A 270 16.82 -20.25 -4.81
CA PHE A 270 17.76 -20.97 -3.95
C PHE A 270 18.13 -22.34 -4.52
N LEU A 271 19.44 -22.65 -4.50
CA LEU A 271 19.97 -23.96 -4.88
C LEU A 271 20.05 -24.93 -3.69
N ASP A 272 19.88 -24.44 -2.48
CA ASP A 272 19.92 -25.21 -1.24
C ASP A 272 18.52 -25.72 -0.89
N GLU A 273 18.35 -27.04 -0.87
CA GLU A 273 17.04 -27.69 -0.71
C GLU A 273 16.31 -27.30 0.61
N ASP A 274 17.04 -27.16 1.70
CA ASP A 274 16.45 -26.74 2.99
C ASP A 274 15.83 -25.36 2.91
N ILE A 275 16.51 -24.41 2.25
CA ILE A 275 16.05 -23.02 2.06
C ILE A 275 14.90 -23.02 1.05
N LYS A 276 15.04 -23.75 -0.06
CA LYS A 276 13.99 -23.91 -1.06
C LYS A 276 12.70 -24.46 -0.46
N ASN A 277 12.79 -25.52 0.35
CA ASN A 277 11.65 -26.12 1.03
C ASN A 277 11.02 -25.19 2.09
N TYR A 278 11.80 -24.30 2.70
CA TYR A 278 11.25 -23.27 3.57
C TYR A 278 10.35 -22.31 2.81
N TYR A 279 10.80 -21.80 1.64
CA TYR A 279 10.03 -20.83 0.85
C TYR A 279 8.84 -21.46 0.12
N LYS A 280 8.86 -22.74 -0.23
CA LYS A 280 7.70 -23.47 -0.80
C LYS A 280 6.48 -23.53 0.10
N LYS A 281 6.62 -23.20 1.39
CA LYS A 281 5.50 -23.17 2.36
C LYS A 281 4.65 -21.90 2.24
N PHE A 282 5.13 -20.88 1.54
CA PHE A 282 4.38 -19.64 1.35
C PHE A 282 3.50 -19.76 0.11
N GLU A 283 2.22 -19.53 0.33
CA GLU A 283 1.22 -19.59 -0.74
C GLU A 283 1.00 -18.21 -1.35
N PHE A 284 0.64 -18.21 -2.63
CA PHE A 284 0.21 -17.01 -3.34
C PHE A 284 -1.24 -16.71 -2.96
N TYR A 285 -1.49 -15.48 -2.53
CA TYR A 285 -2.84 -14.96 -2.37
C TYR A 285 -3.31 -14.38 -3.70
N ASP A 286 -4.45 -14.89 -4.20
CA ASP A 286 -5.07 -14.46 -5.46
C ASP A 286 -5.70 -13.07 -5.32
N GLN A 287 -4.87 -12.07 -5.09
CA GLN A 287 -5.23 -10.66 -4.99
C GLN A 287 -4.36 -9.85 -5.94
N SER A 288 -4.98 -8.91 -6.67
CA SER A 288 -4.30 -8.03 -7.62
C SER A 288 -5.10 -6.74 -7.80
N ALA A 289 -4.57 -5.83 -8.61
CA ALA A 289 -5.25 -4.61 -9.01
C ALA A 289 -5.28 -4.48 -10.53
N PHE A 290 -6.42 -4.07 -11.05
CA PHE A 290 -6.55 -3.56 -12.40
C PHE A 290 -6.20 -2.08 -12.38
N VAL A 291 -5.15 -1.66 -13.12
CA VAL A 291 -4.63 -0.30 -13.06
C VAL A 291 -4.72 0.37 -14.42
N ILE A 292 -5.23 1.60 -14.43
CA ILE A 292 -5.33 2.45 -15.62
C ILE A 292 -4.45 3.68 -15.40
N TYR A 293 -3.70 4.07 -16.42
CA TYR A 293 -2.89 5.27 -16.44
C TYR A 293 -3.41 6.22 -17.50
N LEU A 294 -3.77 7.44 -17.07
CA LEU A 294 -4.29 8.48 -17.96
C LEU A 294 -3.42 9.73 -17.87
N LYS A 295 -3.38 10.46 -18.96
CA LYS A 295 -2.93 11.84 -18.98
C LYS A 295 -4.12 12.73 -19.28
N ILE A 296 -4.40 13.66 -18.38
CA ILE A 296 -5.55 14.57 -18.45
C ILE A 296 -5.02 15.99 -18.62
N ASP A 297 -5.44 16.66 -19.68
CA ASP A 297 -5.22 18.09 -19.88
C ASP A 297 -6.46 18.84 -19.38
N SER A 298 -6.33 19.49 -18.23
CA SER A 298 -7.42 20.25 -17.62
C SER A 298 -6.86 21.43 -16.85
N GLN A 299 -7.59 22.55 -16.88
CA GLN A 299 -7.28 23.75 -16.09
C GLN A 299 -7.93 23.68 -14.68
N LYS A 300 -8.75 22.69 -14.44
CA LYS A 300 -9.40 22.48 -13.15
C LYS A 300 -8.39 21.96 -12.12
N GLU A 301 -8.53 22.42 -10.88
CA GLU A 301 -7.78 21.86 -9.76
C GLU A 301 -8.48 20.64 -9.20
N PHE A 302 -7.73 19.54 -9.07
CA PHE A 302 -8.20 18.29 -8.49
C PHE A 302 -7.53 18.06 -7.13
N LEU A 303 -8.25 17.42 -6.21
CA LEU A 303 -7.61 16.79 -5.05
C LEU A 303 -6.67 15.66 -5.52
N ASN A 304 -5.64 15.36 -4.75
CA ASN A 304 -4.72 14.30 -5.14
C ASN A 304 -5.40 12.92 -5.20
N HIS A 305 -6.45 12.69 -4.40
CA HIS A 305 -7.07 11.36 -4.32
C HIS A 305 -8.59 11.42 -4.22
N TYR A 306 -9.23 10.48 -4.95
CA TYR A 306 -10.67 10.22 -4.89
C TYR A 306 -10.91 8.72 -4.76
N GLN A 307 -11.97 8.34 -4.06
CA GLN A 307 -12.53 7.01 -4.04
C GLN A 307 -13.96 7.08 -4.56
N ILE A 308 -14.26 6.39 -5.65
CA ILE A 308 -15.60 6.32 -6.22
C ILE A 308 -16.17 4.95 -5.88
N ILE A 309 -17.34 4.93 -5.23
CA ILE A 309 -18.04 3.72 -4.80
C ILE A 309 -19.33 3.61 -5.61
N LEU A 310 -19.48 2.51 -6.32
CA LEU A 310 -20.61 2.19 -7.17
C LEU A 310 -21.61 1.28 -6.45
N LYS A 311 -22.86 1.23 -6.94
CA LYS A 311 -23.88 0.30 -6.44
C LYS A 311 -23.51 -1.15 -6.70
N ASP A 312 -22.99 -1.44 -7.89
CA ASP A 312 -22.66 -2.77 -8.35
C ASP A 312 -21.16 -2.99 -8.44
N THR A 313 -20.77 -4.27 -8.43
CA THR A 313 -19.38 -4.67 -8.60
C THR A 313 -18.90 -4.27 -10.00
N ILE A 314 -17.70 -3.69 -10.07
CA ILE A 314 -17.04 -3.32 -11.31
C ILE A 314 -16.80 -4.57 -12.15
N PRO A 315 -17.08 -4.56 -13.45
CA PRO A 315 -16.88 -5.72 -14.33
C PRO A 315 -15.45 -6.27 -14.23
N ASN A 316 -15.34 -7.59 -14.11
CA ASN A 316 -14.06 -8.32 -13.97
C ASN A 316 -13.22 -7.91 -12.75
N SER A 317 -13.85 -7.36 -11.72
CA SER A 317 -13.28 -6.93 -10.46
C SER A 317 -13.92 -7.67 -9.28
N VAL A 318 -13.34 -7.57 -8.09
CA VAL A 318 -13.94 -8.02 -6.83
C VAL A 318 -14.42 -6.85 -5.97
N SER A 319 -14.33 -5.64 -6.50
CA SER A 319 -14.63 -4.39 -5.80
C SER A 319 -15.81 -3.66 -6.42
N LYS A 320 -16.55 -2.94 -5.60
CA LYS A 320 -17.52 -1.92 -6.02
C LYS A 320 -16.91 -0.53 -6.16
N SER A 321 -15.63 -0.40 -5.85
CA SER A 321 -14.96 0.90 -5.86
C SER A 321 -13.68 0.88 -6.66
N PHE A 322 -13.30 2.07 -7.12
CA PHE A 322 -11.98 2.34 -7.66
C PHE A 322 -11.41 3.60 -7.04
N PHE A 323 -10.09 3.61 -6.91
CA PHE A 323 -9.33 4.71 -6.35
C PHE A 323 -8.63 5.48 -7.45
N VAL A 324 -8.71 6.80 -7.43
CA VAL A 324 -8.17 7.70 -8.43
C VAL A 324 -7.12 8.61 -7.79
N SER A 325 -5.93 8.65 -8.36
CA SER A 325 -4.85 9.48 -7.86
C SER A 325 -4.37 10.42 -8.96
N PHE A 326 -4.50 11.72 -8.71
CA PHE A 326 -3.96 12.78 -9.57
C PHE A 326 -2.57 13.16 -9.07
N SER A 327 -1.67 13.44 -9.99
CA SER A 327 -0.40 14.10 -9.64
C SER A 327 -0.68 15.49 -9.05
N HIS A 328 0.21 15.95 -8.15
CA HIS A 328 0.09 17.30 -7.60
C HIS A 328 0.29 18.32 -8.73
N LYS A 329 -0.49 19.42 -8.75
CA LYS A 329 -0.45 20.42 -9.83
C LYS A 329 0.95 21.03 -10.04
N ASP A 330 1.68 21.20 -8.95
CA ASP A 330 3.02 21.80 -8.95
C ASP A 330 4.15 20.78 -9.17
N ASP A 331 3.82 19.49 -9.44
CA ASP A 331 4.83 18.49 -9.78
C ASP A 331 5.30 18.65 -11.22
N GLU A 332 6.44 19.28 -11.42
CA GLU A 332 7.03 19.59 -12.74
C GLU A 332 7.29 18.33 -13.59
N LYS A 333 7.41 17.16 -12.97
CA LYS A 333 7.69 15.90 -13.66
C LYS A 333 6.41 15.15 -14.06
N LEU A 334 5.48 14.96 -13.11
CA LEU A 334 4.26 14.20 -13.36
C LEU A 334 3.14 15.06 -13.93
N SER A 335 3.09 16.36 -13.60
CA SER A 335 2.04 17.28 -14.07
C SER A 335 2.49 18.15 -15.25
N LYS A 336 3.62 17.86 -15.85
CA LYS A 336 4.03 18.52 -17.10
C LYS A 336 2.98 18.26 -18.18
N ASN A 337 2.36 19.34 -18.69
CA ASN A 337 1.28 19.28 -19.68
C ASN A 337 0.01 18.55 -19.15
N GLY A 338 -0.51 18.96 -17.99
CA GLY A 338 -1.71 18.40 -17.37
C GLY A 338 -1.39 17.36 -16.28
N TYR A 339 -2.40 16.62 -15.80
CA TYR A 339 -2.25 15.68 -14.70
C TYR A 339 -1.91 14.27 -15.19
N SER A 340 -0.98 13.60 -14.51
CA SER A 340 -0.86 12.15 -14.58
C SER A 340 -1.82 11.54 -13.57
N VAL A 341 -2.65 10.60 -14.03
CA VAL A 341 -3.69 9.96 -13.22
C VAL A 341 -3.46 8.47 -13.19
N THR A 342 -3.47 7.91 -11.99
CA THR A 342 -3.44 6.47 -11.75
C THR A 342 -4.78 6.06 -11.14
N ILE A 343 -5.49 5.12 -11.78
CA ILE A 343 -6.75 4.57 -11.30
C ILE A 343 -6.54 3.11 -10.98
N SER A 344 -7.04 2.64 -9.85
CA SER A 344 -6.92 1.23 -9.45
C SER A 344 -8.23 0.68 -8.92
N SER A 345 -8.54 -0.58 -9.29
CA SER A 345 -9.63 -1.36 -8.72
C SER A 345 -9.13 -2.77 -8.41
N HIS A 346 -9.61 -3.36 -7.32
CA HIS A 346 -9.14 -4.68 -6.87
C HIS A 346 -9.75 -5.81 -7.71
N THR A 347 -8.90 -6.76 -8.08
CA THR A 347 -9.27 -7.93 -8.89
C THR A 347 -8.47 -9.16 -8.46
N LYS A 348 -8.68 -10.28 -9.16
CA LYS A 348 -7.95 -11.53 -8.95
C LYS A 348 -6.93 -11.76 -10.05
N ALA A 349 -5.69 -12.07 -9.68
CA ALA A 349 -4.62 -12.33 -10.64
C ALA A 349 -4.92 -13.58 -11.49
N LEU A 350 -5.39 -14.67 -10.87
CA LEU A 350 -5.70 -15.92 -11.58
C LEU A 350 -6.76 -15.72 -12.65
N PHE A 351 -7.80 -14.93 -12.38
CA PHE A 351 -8.82 -14.61 -13.38
C PHE A 351 -8.20 -14.04 -14.68
N TRP A 352 -7.26 -13.11 -14.55
CA TRP A 352 -6.61 -12.49 -15.72
C TRP A 352 -5.58 -13.40 -16.40
N ASN A 353 -4.86 -14.20 -15.62
CA ASN A 353 -3.83 -15.10 -16.12
C ASN A 353 -4.38 -16.31 -16.87
N GLU A 354 -5.62 -16.74 -16.58
CA GLU A 354 -6.27 -17.88 -17.23
C GLU A 354 -6.95 -17.49 -18.57
N LEU A 355 -7.04 -16.20 -18.89
CA LEU A 355 -7.66 -15.76 -20.13
C LEU A 355 -6.78 -16.03 -21.35
N SER A 356 -7.40 -16.36 -22.48
CA SER A 356 -6.75 -16.30 -23.78
C SER A 356 -6.34 -14.85 -24.08
N LYS A 357 -5.40 -14.65 -25.00
CA LYS A 357 -4.96 -13.31 -25.42
C LYS A 357 -6.14 -12.41 -25.85
N ASP A 358 -7.04 -12.92 -26.67
CA ASP A 358 -8.20 -12.17 -27.15
C ASP A 358 -9.21 -11.91 -26.03
N GLY A 359 -9.43 -12.90 -25.17
CA GLY A 359 -10.26 -12.76 -23.98
C GLY A 359 -9.72 -11.69 -23.02
N TYR A 360 -8.39 -11.67 -22.81
CA TYR A 360 -7.72 -10.66 -22.00
C TYR A 360 -7.91 -9.25 -22.57
N GLU A 361 -7.62 -9.04 -23.84
CA GLU A 361 -7.76 -7.70 -24.46
C GLU A 361 -9.22 -7.23 -24.45
N THR A 362 -10.18 -8.11 -24.76
CA THR A 362 -11.62 -7.78 -24.73
C THR A 362 -12.07 -7.35 -23.33
N LYS A 363 -11.74 -8.15 -22.31
CA LYS A 363 -12.13 -7.84 -20.91
C LYS A 363 -11.41 -6.61 -20.38
N LYS A 364 -10.14 -6.45 -20.72
CA LYS A 364 -9.34 -5.27 -20.37
C LYS A 364 -9.97 -3.98 -20.91
N GLU A 365 -10.29 -3.94 -22.19
CA GLU A 365 -10.92 -2.78 -22.81
C GLU A 365 -12.32 -2.50 -22.23
N PHE A 366 -13.12 -3.54 -22.00
CA PHE A 366 -14.44 -3.39 -21.38
C PHE A 366 -14.35 -2.79 -19.96
N THR A 367 -13.48 -3.36 -19.11
CA THR A 367 -13.29 -2.87 -17.73
C THR A 367 -12.73 -1.44 -17.71
N LYS A 368 -11.76 -1.16 -18.58
CA LYS A 368 -11.18 0.18 -18.72
C LYS A 368 -12.25 1.21 -19.10
N ASN A 369 -13.02 0.95 -20.15
CA ASN A 369 -14.05 1.88 -20.63
C ASN A 369 -15.11 2.10 -19.55
N PHE A 370 -15.58 1.05 -18.89
CA PHE A 370 -16.53 1.16 -17.78
C PHE A 370 -16.00 2.10 -16.67
N ILE A 371 -14.75 1.89 -16.22
CA ILE A 371 -14.15 2.71 -15.15
C ILE A 371 -13.96 4.16 -15.60
N VAL A 372 -13.55 4.39 -16.83
CA VAL A 372 -13.37 5.75 -17.38
C VAL A 372 -14.73 6.46 -17.50
N ASP A 373 -15.76 5.78 -17.97
CA ASP A 373 -17.12 6.35 -18.05
C ASP A 373 -17.65 6.74 -16.66
N GLU A 374 -17.44 5.87 -15.66
CA GLU A 374 -17.82 6.17 -14.27
C GLU A 374 -16.97 7.29 -13.67
N LEU A 375 -15.68 7.40 -14.00
CA LEU A 375 -14.85 8.53 -13.60
C LEU A 375 -15.42 9.86 -14.11
N LEU A 376 -15.74 9.94 -15.41
CA LEU A 376 -16.26 11.16 -16.04
C LEU A 376 -17.64 11.56 -15.50
N LYS A 377 -18.45 10.60 -15.08
CA LYS A 377 -19.75 10.89 -14.44
C LYS A 377 -19.59 11.49 -13.04
N ASN A 378 -18.60 11.03 -12.28
CA ASN A 378 -18.43 11.38 -10.87
C ASN A 378 -17.47 12.56 -10.65
N ILE A 379 -16.52 12.76 -11.55
CA ILE A 379 -15.56 13.87 -11.52
C ILE A 379 -15.61 14.53 -12.92
N PRO A 380 -16.66 15.29 -13.20
CA PRO A 380 -16.78 16.00 -14.48
C PRO A 380 -15.76 17.14 -14.58
N ASP A 381 -15.28 17.42 -15.78
CA ASP A 381 -14.41 18.58 -16.09
C ASP A 381 -15.07 19.92 -15.81
#